data_4950901a1ad55560b7a10cc6352496ed
#
_entry.id   4950901a1ad55560b7a10cc6352496ed
#
_cell.length_a   1.000
_cell.length_b   1.000
_cell.length_c   1.000
_cell.angle_alpha   90.00
_cell.angle_beta   90.00
_cell.angle_gamma   90.00
#
_symmetry.space_group_name_H-M   'P 1'
#
loop_
_entity.id
_entity.type
_entity.pdbx_description
1 polymer ?
#
loop_
_entity_poly.entity_id
_entity_poly.type
_entity_poly.pdbx_seq_one_letter_code
_entity_poly.pdbx_strand_id
1 'polypeptide(L)'
;MKMNLPNKLTCLRVIMIPFFVGAMLFSLRQGTGQAAVRDLAAGIEGFRMAAHAGDPYAAPFVLWRRIAFVIFCLASFTDFLDGQIARKYQLVTDFGKFMDPLADKLLVCSALILLTAEGSLPAWVVIVIIAREFIISGFRLVAADNGIVIAASWWGKFKTVSQMLLCMLLILPKLPLIAGEAVITVLTAIVVLLTLISLIDYMKKNIRVITEGGM
;
A
#
# COMPACT_ATOMS: atom_id res chain seq x y z
N MET A 1 27.48 -9.08 -15.46
CA MET A 1 26.85 -7.75 -15.57
C MET A 1 26.71 -7.18 -14.16
N LYS A 2 27.39 -6.08 -13.83
CA LYS A 2 27.28 -5.48 -12.48
C LYS A 2 25.98 -4.67 -12.42
N MET A 3 25.02 -5.09 -11.59
CA MET A 3 23.79 -4.35 -11.36
C MET A 3 24.10 -3.00 -10.69
N ASN A 4 23.52 -1.93 -11.21
CA ASN A 4 23.62 -0.58 -10.63
C ASN A 4 22.90 -0.53 -9.27
N LEU A 5 23.30 0.41 -8.40
CA LEU A 5 22.74 0.55 -7.06
C LEU A 5 21.20 0.70 -7.06
N PRO A 6 20.58 1.55 -7.91
CA PRO A 6 19.11 1.63 -7.99
C PRO A 6 18.46 0.27 -8.27
N ASN A 7 18.95 -0.46 -9.28
CA ASN A 7 18.39 -1.78 -9.62
C ASN A 7 18.48 -2.78 -8.46
N LYS A 8 19.55 -2.72 -7.65
CA LYS A 8 19.67 -3.57 -6.44
C LYS A 8 18.60 -3.22 -5.40
N LEU A 9 18.31 -1.92 -5.21
CA LEU A 9 17.28 -1.47 -4.29
C LEU A 9 15.89 -1.88 -4.75
N THR A 10 15.59 -1.78 -6.05
CA THR A 10 14.34 -2.29 -6.64
C THR A 10 14.19 -3.81 -6.44
N CYS A 11 15.24 -4.60 -6.72
CA CYS A 11 15.21 -6.04 -6.47
C CYS A 11 15.02 -6.37 -4.99
N LEU A 12 15.69 -5.64 -4.09
CA LEU A 12 15.52 -5.80 -2.64
C LEU A 12 14.05 -5.57 -2.25
N ARG A 13 13.42 -4.52 -2.78
CA ARG A 13 11.99 -4.23 -2.52
C ARG A 13 11.10 -5.38 -2.99
N VAL A 14 11.31 -5.89 -4.20
CA VAL A 14 10.54 -7.04 -4.72
C VAL A 14 10.66 -8.25 -3.80
N ILE A 15 11.87 -8.49 -3.24
CA ILE A 15 12.09 -9.56 -2.26
C ILE A 15 11.39 -9.26 -0.93
N MET A 16 11.36 -8.00 -0.49
CA MET A 16 10.71 -7.61 0.78
C MET A 16 9.18 -7.78 0.75
N ILE A 17 8.54 -7.68 -0.43
CA ILE A 17 7.07 -7.79 -0.56
C ILE A 17 6.54 -9.15 -0.06
N PRO A 18 7.05 -10.31 -0.47
CA PRO A 18 6.62 -11.59 0.07
C PRO A 18 6.79 -11.71 1.60
N PHE A 19 7.86 -11.14 2.16
CA PHE A 19 8.05 -11.13 3.62
C PHE A 19 7.03 -10.24 4.32
N PHE A 20 6.71 -9.07 3.75
CA PHE A 20 5.63 -8.21 4.24
C PHE A 20 4.28 -8.95 4.21
N VAL A 21 3.93 -9.56 3.08
CA VAL A 21 2.69 -10.32 2.92
C VAL A 21 2.65 -11.49 3.92
N GLY A 22 3.74 -12.23 4.06
CA GLY A 22 3.86 -13.31 5.04
C GLY A 22 3.64 -12.83 6.47
N ALA A 23 4.28 -11.74 6.89
CA ALA A 23 4.11 -11.16 8.22
C ALA A 23 2.65 -10.71 8.47
N MET A 24 2.01 -10.08 7.48
CA MET A 24 0.60 -9.69 7.57
C MET A 24 -0.33 -10.90 7.65
N LEU A 25 -0.12 -11.94 6.84
CA LEU A 25 -0.93 -13.16 6.88
C LEU A 25 -0.78 -13.91 8.21
N PHE A 26 0.45 -13.98 8.75
CA PHE A 26 0.66 -14.54 10.10
C PHE A 26 -0.08 -13.73 11.16
N SER A 27 -0.05 -12.42 11.08
CA SER A 27 -0.81 -11.55 11.96
C SER A 27 -2.32 -11.80 11.85
N LEU A 28 -2.85 -11.86 10.62
CA LEU A 28 -4.28 -12.14 10.38
C LEU A 28 -4.71 -13.49 10.98
N ARG A 29 -3.91 -14.53 10.75
CA ARG A 29 -4.18 -15.88 11.29
C ARG A 29 -4.25 -15.88 12.81
N GLN A 30 -3.38 -15.13 13.48
CA GLN A 30 -3.40 -15.01 14.93
C GLN A 30 -4.64 -14.20 15.41
N GLY A 31 -5.00 -13.12 14.69
CA GLY A 31 -6.17 -12.31 15.00
C GLY A 31 -7.50 -13.06 14.84
N THR A 32 -7.66 -13.82 13.75
CA THR A 32 -8.88 -14.63 13.51
C THR A 32 -9.01 -15.79 14.50
N GLY A 33 -7.91 -16.41 14.87
CA GLY A 33 -7.92 -17.45 15.91
C GLY A 33 -8.37 -16.91 17.27
N GLN A 34 -7.96 -15.68 17.61
CA GLN A 34 -8.39 -15.01 18.83
C GLN A 34 -9.87 -14.62 18.82
N ALA A 35 -10.40 -14.16 17.68
CA ALA A 35 -11.82 -13.85 17.56
C ALA A 35 -12.68 -15.12 17.77
N ALA A 36 -12.34 -16.22 17.13
CA ALA A 36 -13.04 -17.50 17.31
C ALA A 36 -12.98 -18.01 18.76
N VAL A 37 -11.83 -17.84 19.45
CA VAL A 37 -11.70 -18.22 20.86
C VAL A 37 -12.51 -17.28 21.76
N ARG A 38 -12.57 -15.97 21.45
CA ARG A 38 -13.40 -15.01 22.21
C ARG A 38 -14.89 -15.31 22.06
N ASP A 39 -15.35 -15.64 20.85
CA ASP A 39 -16.75 -15.98 20.59
C ASP A 39 -17.14 -17.29 21.31
N LEU A 40 -16.23 -18.27 21.32
CA LEU A 40 -16.42 -19.50 22.08
C LEU A 40 -16.41 -19.25 23.61
N ALA A 41 -15.51 -18.35 24.08
CA ALA A 41 -15.41 -17.98 25.48
C ALA A 41 -16.60 -17.14 25.96
N ALA A 42 -17.18 -16.30 25.11
CA ALA A 42 -18.37 -15.51 25.43
C ALA A 42 -19.62 -16.39 25.69
N GLY A 43 -19.64 -17.61 25.12
CA GLY A 43 -20.69 -18.61 25.40
C GLY A 43 -20.53 -19.35 26.74
N ILE A 44 -19.41 -19.18 27.45
CA ILE A 44 -19.11 -19.84 28.73
C ILE A 44 -18.92 -18.78 29.81
N GLU A 45 -19.93 -18.53 30.64
CA GLU A 45 -19.94 -17.46 31.67
C GLU A 45 -18.76 -17.50 32.66
N GLY A 46 -18.05 -18.62 32.80
CA GLY A 46 -16.90 -18.79 33.68
C GLY A 46 -15.58 -18.20 33.16
N PHE A 47 -15.47 -17.82 31.90
CA PHE A 47 -14.21 -17.38 31.28
C PHE A 47 -13.96 -15.85 31.35
N ARG A 48 -14.92 -15.09 31.82
CA ARG A 48 -14.84 -13.62 31.94
C ARG A 48 -13.73 -13.14 32.88
N MET A 49 -13.31 -13.94 33.84
CA MET A 49 -12.23 -13.59 34.79
C MET A 49 -10.83 -13.78 34.19
N ALA A 50 -10.62 -14.68 33.25
CA ALA A 50 -9.33 -14.92 32.60
C ALA A 50 -8.99 -13.87 31.53
N ALA A 51 -9.97 -13.18 30.99
CA ALA A 51 -9.79 -12.14 29.95
C ALA A 51 -9.11 -10.86 30.47
N HIS A 52 -8.94 -10.69 31.78
CA HIS A 52 -8.24 -9.56 32.41
C HIS A 52 -6.77 -9.83 32.73
N ALA A 53 -6.34 -11.10 32.74
CA ALA A 53 -4.92 -11.44 32.77
C ALA A 53 -4.39 -11.37 31.33
N GLY A 54 -3.51 -10.41 31.05
CA GLY A 54 -3.01 -10.04 29.72
C GLY A 54 -2.96 -11.19 28.73
N ASP A 55 -3.72 -11.06 27.64
CA ASP A 55 -3.97 -12.08 26.63
C ASP A 55 -2.62 -12.63 26.09
N PRO A 56 -2.21 -13.86 26.44
CA PRO A 56 -0.90 -14.39 26.04
C PRO A 56 -0.78 -14.59 24.52
N TYR A 57 -1.90 -14.52 23.78
CA TYR A 57 -1.95 -14.60 22.33
C TYR A 57 -1.88 -13.22 21.63
N ALA A 58 -2.03 -12.12 22.39
CA ALA A 58 -1.92 -10.77 21.81
C ALA A 58 -0.49 -10.42 21.39
N ALA A 59 0.52 -10.98 22.09
CA ALA A 59 1.92 -10.69 21.83
C ALA A 59 2.39 -11.12 20.42
N PRO A 60 2.10 -12.34 19.92
CA PRO A 60 2.51 -12.74 18.57
C PRO A 60 1.82 -11.91 17.48
N PHE A 61 0.53 -11.61 17.61
CA PHE A 61 -0.20 -10.74 16.69
C PHE A 61 0.47 -9.36 16.57
N VAL A 62 0.73 -8.73 17.71
CA VAL A 62 1.37 -7.40 17.76
C VAL A 62 2.79 -7.45 17.21
N LEU A 63 3.54 -8.52 17.46
CA LEU A 63 4.90 -8.69 16.95
C LEU A 63 4.92 -8.77 15.42
N TRP A 64 4.12 -9.65 14.82
CA TRP A 64 4.05 -9.81 13.37
C TRP A 64 3.57 -8.56 12.67
N ARG A 65 2.65 -7.83 13.30
CA ARG A 65 2.16 -6.55 12.84
C ARG A 65 3.25 -5.47 12.83
N ARG A 66 4.07 -5.42 13.88
CA ARG A 66 5.24 -4.51 13.95
C ARG A 66 6.29 -4.88 12.91
N ILE A 67 6.56 -6.17 12.71
CA ILE A 67 7.47 -6.63 11.66
C ILE A 67 6.95 -6.18 10.27
N ALA A 68 5.67 -6.42 9.98
CA ALA A 68 5.05 -5.98 8.72
C ALA A 68 5.17 -4.46 8.55
N PHE A 69 4.91 -3.67 9.59
CA PHE A 69 5.04 -2.22 9.56
C PHE A 69 6.47 -1.77 9.24
N VAL A 70 7.48 -2.36 9.89
CA VAL A 70 8.89 -2.04 9.64
C VAL A 70 9.27 -2.39 8.20
N ILE A 71 8.86 -3.58 7.70
CA ILE A 71 9.11 -3.97 6.31
C ILE A 71 8.46 -3.00 5.33
N PHE A 72 7.20 -2.61 5.57
CA PHE A 72 6.48 -1.65 4.74
C PHE A 72 7.18 -0.28 4.70
N CYS A 73 7.59 0.23 5.85
CA CYS A 73 8.33 1.50 5.95
C CYS A 73 9.68 1.43 5.24
N LEU A 74 10.45 0.36 5.44
CA LEU A 74 11.75 0.17 4.77
C LEU A 74 11.58 0.05 3.26
N ALA A 75 10.60 -0.72 2.78
CA ALA A 75 10.32 -0.86 1.36
C ALA A 75 9.89 0.48 0.72
N SER A 76 9.05 1.25 1.42
CA SER A 76 8.62 2.59 0.96
C SER A 76 9.78 3.60 0.97
N PHE A 77 10.66 3.52 1.96
CA PHE A 77 11.84 4.38 2.05
C PHE A 77 12.88 4.06 0.97
N THR A 78 13.10 2.78 0.67
CA THR A 78 13.99 2.38 -0.43
C THR A 78 13.50 2.89 -1.78
N ASP A 79 12.16 2.91 -2.04
CA ASP A 79 11.58 3.52 -3.25
C ASP A 79 11.90 5.00 -3.39
N PHE A 80 11.79 5.73 -2.29
CA PHE A 80 12.14 7.15 -2.29
C PHE A 80 13.64 7.38 -2.56
N LEU A 81 14.51 6.54 -2.00
CA LEU A 81 15.95 6.65 -2.17
C LEU A 81 16.40 6.28 -3.58
N ASP A 82 15.95 5.16 -4.14
CA ASP A 82 16.37 4.72 -5.48
C ASP A 82 15.94 5.71 -6.56
N GLY A 83 14.71 6.25 -6.45
CA GLY A 83 14.23 7.30 -7.35
C GLY A 83 15.06 8.61 -7.28
N GLN A 84 15.57 8.98 -6.09
CA GLN A 84 16.48 10.14 -5.96
C GLN A 84 17.87 9.85 -6.51
N ILE A 85 18.45 8.68 -6.18
CA ILE A 85 19.77 8.27 -6.61
C ILE A 85 19.81 8.11 -8.14
N ALA A 86 18.83 7.43 -8.73
CA ALA A 86 18.74 7.23 -10.18
C ALA A 86 18.69 8.55 -10.94
N ARG A 87 17.92 9.53 -10.45
CA ARG A 87 17.85 10.87 -11.06
C ARG A 87 19.13 11.68 -10.88
N LYS A 88 19.73 11.66 -9.69
CA LYS A 88 20.94 12.45 -9.38
C LYS A 88 22.16 11.95 -10.17
N TYR A 89 22.31 10.65 -10.34
CA TYR A 89 23.48 10.03 -10.96
C TYR A 89 23.23 9.57 -12.40
N GLN A 90 22.04 9.84 -12.98
CA GLN A 90 21.64 9.43 -14.33
C GLN A 90 21.81 7.92 -14.59
N LEU A 91 21.67 7.10 -13.55
CA LEU A 91 21.82 5.64 -13.59
C LEU A 91 20.49 4.93 -13.94
N VAL A 92 19.73 5.53 -14.85
CA VAL A 92 18.43 4.97 -15.26
C VAL A 92 18.65 3.85 -16.25
N THR A 93 18.19 2.63 -15.91
CA THR A 93 18.23 1.44 -16.76
C THR A 93 16.83 1.08 -17.26
N ASP A 94 16.72 0.38 -18.37
CA ASP A 94 15.43 -0.04 -18.89
C ASP A 94 14.74 -1.04 -17.95
N PHE A 95 15.51 -1.89 -17.27
CA PHE A 95 15.01 -2.76 -16.21
C PHE A 95 14.41 -1.95 -15.06
N GLY A 96 15.11 -0.93 -14.54
CA GLY A 96 14.60 -0.05 -13.48
C GLY A 96 13.33 0.67 -13.90
N LYS A 97 13.31 1.26 -15.11
CA LYS A 97 12.11 1.96 -15.63
C LYS A 97 10.85 1.09 -15.61
N PHE A 98 11.00 -0.22 -15.85
CA PHE A 98 9.89 -1.17 -15.84
C PHE A 98 9.56 -1.69 -14.45
N MET A 99 10.57 -2.09 -13.69
CA MET A 99 10.39 -2.75 -12.39
C MET A 99 10.01 -1.80 -11.26
N ASP A 100 10.52 -0.56 -11.24
CA ASP A 100 10.25 0.39 -10.17
C ASP A 100 8.74 0.69 -10.03
N PRO A 101 8.01 1.09 -11.09
CA PRO A 101 6.58 1.34 -10.99
C PRO A 101 5.77 0.08 -10.64
N LEU A 102 6.27 -1.11 -10.98
CA LEU A 102 5.60 -2.36 -10.68
C LEU A 102 5.76 -2.74 -9.21
N ALA A 103 6.99 -2.66 -8.70
CA ALA A 103 7.30 -2.99 -7.31
C ALA A 103 6.59 -2.06 -6.31
N ASP A 104 6.57 -0.73 -6.59
CA ASP A 104 5.86 0.25 -5.77
C ASP A 104 4.36 -0.08 -5.67
N LYS A 105 3.71 -0.34 -6.80
CA LYS A 105 2.29 -0.71 -6.82
C LYS A 105 2.02 -2.04 -6.14
N LEU A 106 2.88 -3.03 -6.35
CA LEU A 106 2.69 -4.35 -5.76
C LEU A 106 2.71 -4.28 -4.22
N LEU A 107 3.63 -3.50 -3.64
CA LEU A 107 3.68 -3.30 -2.19
C LEU A 107 2.38 -2.67 -1.65
N VAL A 108 1.97 -1.56 -2.24
CA VAL A 108 0.80 -0.80 -1.76
C VAL A 108 -0.50 -1.55 -2.02
N CYS A 109 -0.67 -2.18 -3.19
CA CYS A 109 -1.84 -3.01 -3.48
C CYS A 109 -1.94 -4.22 -2.54
N SER A 110 -0.81 -4.88 -2.25
CA SER A 110 -0.79 -5.99 -1.28
C SER A 110 -1.22 -5.52 0.12
N ALA A 111 -0.74 -4.36 0.58
CA ALA A 111 -1.15 -3.79 1.85
C ALA A 111 -2.67 -3.50 1.89
N LEU A 112 -3.20 -2.84 0.86
CA LEU A 112 -4.63 -2.51 0.77
C LEU A 112 -5.52 -3.76 0.76
N ILE A 113 -5.14 -4.79 -0.01
CA ILE A 113 -5.88 -6.07 -0.08
C ILE A 113 -5.89 -6.76 1.28
N LEU A 114 -4.74 -6.82 1.97
CA LEU A 114 -4.64 -7.43 3.29
C LEU A 114 -5.41 -6.66 4.37
N LEU A 115 -5.41 -5.33 4.31
CA LEU A 115 -6.22 -4.49 5.19
C LEU A 115 -7.73 -4.65 4.92
N THR A 116 -8.13 -4.94 3.69
CA THR A 116 -9.51 -5.29 3.37
C THR A 116 -9.87 -6.67 3.90
N ALA A 117 -9.00 -7.66 3.75
CA ALA A 117 -9.20 -9.00 4.28
C ALA A 117 -9.32 -9.02 5.81
N GLU A 118 -8.71 -8.06 6.49
CA GLU A 118 -8.82 -7.83 7.93
C GLU A 118 -10.10 -7.10 8.34
N GLY A 119 -10.80 -6.48 7.40
CA GLY A 119 -11.96 -5.63 7.69
C GLY A 119 -11.63 -4.18 8.07
N SER A 120 -10.36 -3.79 8.04
CA SER A 120 -9.92 -2.41 8.35
C SER A 120 -10.28 -1.40 7.26
N LEU A 121 -10.45 -1.85 6.01
CA LEU A 121 -10.88 -1.02 4.88
C LEU A 121 -12.03 -1.68 4.11
N PRO A 122 -13.06 -0.92 3.71
CA PRO A 122 -14.11 -1.43 2.84
C PRO A 122 -13.56 -1.79 1.45
N ALA A 123 -14.00 -2.93 0.89
CA ALA A 123 -13.52 -3.42 -0.40
C ALA A 123 -13.70 -2.42 -1.55
N TRP A 124 -14.81 -1.66 -1.56
CA TRP A 124 -15.08 -0.65 -2.60
C TRP A 124 -14.02 0.47 -2.62
N VAL A 125 -13.50 0.88 -1.45
CA VAL A 125 -12.40 1.87 -1.35
C VAL A 125 -11.17 1.34 -2.05
N VAL A 126 -10.80 0.10 -1.77
CA VAL A 126 -9.60 -0.54 -2.33
C VAL A 126 -9.75 -0.73 -3.84
N ILE A 127 -10.94 -1.13 -4.30
CA ILE A 127 -11.23 -1.25 -5.75
C ILE A 127 -11.04 0.10 -6.46
N VAL A 128 -11.58 1.19 -5.92
CA VAL A 128 -11.44 2.54 -6.51
C VAL A 128 -9.97 2.96 -6.58
N ILE A 129 -9.21 2.72 -5.51
CA ILE A 129 -7.79 3.07 -5.46
C ILE A 129 -6.99 2.26 -6.49
N ILE A 130 -7.16 0.93 -6.51
CA ILE A 130 -6.44 0.03 -7.43
C ILE A 130 -6.83 0.31 -8.88
N ALA A 131 -8.11 0.48 -9.18
CA ALA A 131 -8.57 0.81 -10.53
C ALA A 131 -7.89 2.06 -11.07
N ARG A 132 -7.83 3.13 -10.25
CA ARG A 132 -7.12 4.37 -10.63
C ARG A 132 -5.64 4.13 -10.90
N GLU A 133 -4.96 3.33 -10.06
CA GLU A 133 -3.53 3.04 -10.25
C GLU A 133 -3.28 2.35 -11.59
N PHE A 134 -4.09 1.37 -11.95
CA PHE A 134 -3.95 0.65 -13.20
C PHE A 134 -4.34 1.49 -14.42
N ILE A 135 -5.44 2.25 -14.34
CA ILE A 135 -5.88 3.14 -15.41
C ILE A 135 -4.76 4.14 -15.77
N ILE A 136 -4.25 4.89 -14.78
CA ILE A 136 -3.19 5.89 -15.04
C ILE A 136 -1.90 5.24 -15.53
N SER A 137 -1.60 4.03 -15.08
CA SER A 137 -0.40 3.32 -15.54
C SER A 137 -0.52 2.84 -16.96
N GLY A 138 -1.68 2.32 -17.33
CA GLY A 138 -1.99 1.95 -18.71
C GLY A 138 -1.88 3.16 -19.64
N PHE A 139 -2.44 4.30 -19.24
CA PHE A 139 -2.32 5.55 -20.00
C PHE A 139 -0.87 6.01 -20.20
N ARG A 140 -0.05 5.92 -19.15
CA ARG A 140 1.37 6.27 -19.26
C ARG A 140 2.13 5.32 -20.16
N LEU A 141 1.78 4.04 -20.15
CA LEU A 141 2.40 3.05 -21.02
C LEU A 141 2.09 3.34 -22.49
N VAL A 142 0.82 3.56 -22.81
CA VAL A 142 0.39 3.92 -24.18
C VAL A 142 1.02 5.23 -24.65
N ALA A 143 1.06 6.25 -23.77
CA ALA A 143 1.71 7.52 -24.11
C ALA A 143 3.22 7.35 -24.38
N ALA A 144 3.89 6.55 -23.56
CA ALA A 144 5.33 6.28 -23.72
C ALA A 144 5.63 5.54 -25.02
N ASP A 145 4.79 4.61 -25.42
CA ASP A 145 4.88 3.89 -26.71
C ASP A 145 4.77 4.86 -27.91
N ASN A 146 3.96 5.90 -27.76
CA ASN A 146 3.85 7.00 -28.75
C ASN A 146 4.91 8.11 -28.55
N GLY A 147 5.95 7.89 -27.76
CA GLY A 147 7.01 8.87 -27.52
C GLY A 147 6.60 10.06 -26.64
N ILE A 148 5.42 10.03 -26.03
CA ILE A 148 4.88 11.11 -25.21
C ILE A 148 5.17 10.85 -23.74
N VAL A 149 5.91 11.74 -23.07
CA VAL A 149 6.21 11.64 -21.63
C VAL A 149 5.18 12.45 -20.83
N ILE A 150 4.30 11.76 -20.11
CA ILE A 150 3.29 12.40 -19.25
C ILE A 150 3.85 12.60 -17.84
N ALA A 151 3.93 13.86 -17.41
CA ALA A 151 4.35 14.22 -16.06
C ALA A 151 3.33 13.85 -14.98
N ALA A 152 3.80 13.60 -13.76
CA ALA A 152 2.92 13.37 -12.62
C ALA A 152 2.21 14.65 -12.20
N SER A 153 0.88 14.59 -11.99
CA SER A 153 0.11 15.73 -11.49
C SER A 153 0.35 15.94 -9.98
N TRP A 154 0.18 17.16 -9.50
CA TRP A 154 0.25 17.48 -8.07
C TRP A 154 -0.77 16.68 -7.25
N TRP A 155 -1.99 16.53 -7.77
CA TRP A 155 -3.04 15.72 -7.15
C TRP A 155 -2.63 14.26 -6.99
N GLY A 156 -1.89 13.71 -7.97
CA GLY A 156 -1.34 12.37 -7.88
C GLY A 156 -0.30 12.22 -6.78
N LYS A 157 0.53 13.26 -6.52
CA LYS A 157 1.52 13.23 -5.43
C LYS A 157 0.82 13.24 -4.06
N PHE A 158 -0.14 14.15 -3.84
CA PHE A 158 -0.91 14.22 -2.61
C PHE A 158 -1.66 12.92 -2.33
N LYS A 159 -2.29 12.34 -3.35
CA LYS A 159 -2.97 11.05 -3.25
C LYS A 159 -2.02 9.95 -2.76
N THR A 160 -0.84 9.84 -3.35
CA THR A 160 0.13 8.80 -2.97
C THR A 160 0.59 8.95 -1.52
N VAL A 161 0.91 10.16 -1.10
CA VAL A 161 1.31 10.45 0.30
C VAL A 161 0.18 10.12 1.27
N SER A 162 -1.04 10.58 1.01
CA SER A 162 -2.19 10.31 1.88
C SER A 162 -2.50 8.82 1.96
N GLN A 163 -2.39 8.09 0.86
CA GLN A 163 -2.60 6.65 0.82
C GLN A 163 -1.52 5.90 1.61
N MET A 164 -0.25 6.28 1.50
CA MET A 164 0.82 5.70 2.29
C MET A 164 0.62 5.94 3.79
N LEU A 165 0.23 7.16 4.18
CA LEU A 165 -0.11 7.48 5.57
C LEU A 165 -1.26 6.63 6.09
N LEU A 166 -2.31 6.44 5.29
CA LEU A 166 -3.44 5.56 5.65
C LEU A 166 -2.97 4.11 5.87
N CYS A 167 -2.16 3.56 4.95
CA CYS A 167 -1.61 2.22 5.10
C CYS A 167 -0.75 2.10 6.36
N MET A 168 0.17 3.05 6.61
CA MET A 168 1.03 3.05 7.80
C MET A 168 0.22 3.10 9.08
N LEU A 169 -0.80 3.96 9.14
CA LEU A 169 -1.68 4.09 10.29
C LEU A 169 -2.45 2.81 10.58
N LEU A 170 -2.95 2.14 9.53
CA LEU A 170 -3.73 0.91 9.68
C LEU A 170 -2.85 -0.33 9.94
N ILE A 171 -1.63 -0.39 9.42
CA ILE A 171 -0.71 -1.49 9.66
C ILE A 171 -0.17 -1.45 11.09
N LEU A 172 0.09 -0.28 11.68
CA LEU A 172 0.68 -0.18 12.99
C LEU A 172 -0.31 -0.62 14.09
N PRO A 173 0.02 -1.66 14.90
CA PRO A 173 -0.89 -2.14 15.93
C PRO A 173 -1.17 -1.05 16.97
N LYS A 174 -2.41 -0.99 17.44
CA LYS A 174 -2.92 -0.01 18.43
C LYS A 174 -3.01 1.45 17.96
N LEU A 175 -2.36 1.84 16.86
CA LEU A 175 -2.46 3.22 16.37
C LEU A 175 -3.87 3.59 15.90
N PRO A 176 -4.62 2.68 15.22
CA PRO A 176 -6.03 2.93 14.88
C PRO A 176 -6.91 3.18 16.12
N LEU A 177 -6.66 2.48 17.22
CA LEU A 177 -7.39 2.68 18.47
C LEU A 177 -7.09 4.04 19.11
N ILE A 178 -5.84 4.51 19.03
CA ILE A 178 -5.41 5.81 19.56
C ILE A 178 -5.92 6.96 18.68
N ALA A 179 -5.86 6.78 17.36
CA ALA A 179 -6.31 7.78 16.40
C ALA A 179 -7.84 7.93 16.42
N GLY A 180 -8.58 6.87 16.79
CA GLY A 180 -10.03 6.82 16.78
C GLY A 180 -10.62 6.58 15.38
N GLU A 181 -11.83 6.02 15.36
CA GLU A 181 -12.53 5.68 14.11
C GLU A 181 -12.80 6.90 13.22
N ALA A 182 -13.06 8.05 13.84
CA ALA A 182 -13.32 9.28 13.10
C ALA A 182 -12.12 9.71 12.25
N VAL A 183 -10.90 9.64 12.79
CA VAL A 183 -9.68 10.01 12.04
C VAL A 183 -9.44 9.06 10.89
N ILE A 184 -9.63 7.76 11.08
CA ILE A 184 -9.49 6.74 10.03
C ILE A 184 -10.51 6.99 8.93
N THR A 185 -11.78 7.25 9.30
CA THR A 185 -12.86 7.51 8.33
C THR A 185 -12.58 8.77 7.53
N VAL A 186 -12.18 9.86 8.17
CA VAL A 186 -11.84 11.14 7.51
C VAL A 186 -10.64 10.94 6.57
N LEU A 187 -9.59 10.29 7.03
CA LEU A 187 -8.40 10.02 6.20
C LEU A 187 -8.73 9.13 5.00
N THR A 188 -9.56 8.11 5.19
CA THR A 188 -10.06 7.24 4.11
C THR A 188 -10.86 8.05 3.09
N ALA A 189 -11.78 8.91 3.55
CA ALA A 189 -12.55 9.79 2.67
C ALA A 189 -11.63 10.74 1.87
N ILE A 190 -10.62 11.33 2.51
CA ILE A 190 -9.62 12.18 1.85
C ILE A 190 -8.88 11.39 0.76
N VAL A 191 -8.43 10.16 1.05
CA VAL A 191 -7.72 9.31 0.08
C VAL A 191 -8.61 9.00 -1.12
N VAL A 192 -9.89 8.67 -0.89
CA VAL A 192 -10.85 8.40 -1.98
C VAL A 192 -11.10 9.65 -2.82
N LEU A 193 -11.35 10.79 -2.20
CA LEU A 193 -11.57 12.07 -2.90
C LEU A 193 -10.36 12.46 -3.74
N LEU A 194 -9.15 12.40 -3.17
CA LEU A 194 -7.91 12.69 -3.90
C LEU A 194 -7.68 11.70 -5.05
N THR A 195 -8.07 10.44 -4.87
CA THR A 195 -7.99 9.41 -5.91
C THR A 195 -8.88 9.76 -7.09
N LEU A 196 -10.14 10.14 -6.85
CA LEU A 196 -11.09 10.53 -7.89
C LEU A 196 -10.69 11.84 -8.58
N ILE A 197 -10.33 12.88 -7.80
CA ILE A 197 -9.86 14.17 -8.34
C ILE A 197 -8.63 13.96 -9.24
N SER A 198 -7.66 13.17 -8.76
CA SER A 198 -6.45 12.86 -9.51
C SER A 198 -6.73 12.08 -10.79
N LEU A 199 -7.71 11.17 -10.79
CA LEU A 199 -8.13 10.46 -12.01
C LEU A 199 -8.74 11.40 -13.02
N ILE A 200 -9.71 12.25 -12.58
CA ILE A 200 -10.40 13.20 -13.45
C ILE A 200 -9.43 14.24 -14.03
N ASP A 201 -8.55 14.82 -13.18
CA ASP A 201 -7.53 15.77 -13.64
C ASP A 201 -6.60 15.17 -14.69
N TYR A 202 -6.16 13.91 -14.44
CA TYR A 202 -5.28 13.20 -15.36
C TYR A 202 -5.97 12.90 -16.70
N MET A 203 -7.21 12.40 -16.66
CA MET A 203 -7.99 12.11 -17.87
C MET A 203 -8.24 13.37 -18.70
N LYS A 204 -8.69 14.46 -18.05
CA LYS A 204 -8.94 15.74 -18.75
C LYS A 204 -7.71 16.28 -19.45
N LYS A 205 -6.53 16.20 -18.81
CA LYS A 205 -5.27 16.73 -19.36
C LYS A 205 -4.71 15.89 -20.51
N ASN A 206 -4.99 14.59 -20.52
CA ASN A 206 -4.34 13.65 -21.43
C ASN A 206 -5.32 12.93 -22.37
N ILE A 207 -6.57 13.37 -22.45
CA ILE A 207 -7.58 12.71 -23.31
C ILE A 207 -7.18 12.68 -24.77
N ARG A 208 -6.45 13.71 -25.25
CA ARG A 208 -5.95 13.80 -26.64
C ARG A 208 -4.99 12.66 -27.00
N VAL A 209 -4.24 12.14 -26.04
CA VAL A 209 -3.34 11.00 -26.26
C VAL A 209 -4.11 9.74 -26.69
N ILE A 210 -5.37 9.60 -26.24
CA ILE A 210 -6.22 8.47 -26.62
C ILE A 210 -6.90 8.73 -27.96
N THR A 211 -7.34 9.95 -28.19
CA THR A 211 -8.11 10.29 -29.39
C THR A 211 -7.24 10.52 -30.63
N GLU A 212 -6.00 10.97 -30.43
CA GLU A 212 -5.07 11.34 -31.51
C GLU A 212 -3.91 10.34 -31.67
N GLY A 213 -3.67 9.48 -30.68
CA GLY A 213 -2.58 8.47 -30.67
C GLY A 213 -2.86 7.20 -31.49
N GLY A 214 -3.88 7.19 -32.33
CA GLY A 214 -4.31 6.05 -33.15
C GLY A 214 -4.27 6.29 -34.65
N MET A 215 -3.56 7.31 -35.13
CA MET A 215 -3.33 7.51 -36.58
C MET A 215 -1.86 7.61 -36.90
#